data_453aae496be3e78947f40a10ccd86c71
#
_entry.id   453aae496be3e78947f40a10ccd86c71
#
_cell.length_a   1.000
_cell.length_b   1.000
_cell.length_c   1.000
_cell.angle_alpha   90.00
_cell.angle_beta   90.00
_cell.angle_gamma   90.00
#
_symmetry.space_group_name_H-M   'P 1'
#
loop_
_entity.id
_entity.type
_entity.pdbx_description
1 polymer ?
#
loop_
_entity_poly.entity_id
_entity_poly.type
_entity_poly.pdbx_seq_one_letter_code
_entity_poly.pdbx_strand_id
1 'polypeptide(L)'
;GYQGNENPFKKVAVSVKHLVGGGASVGGCNHASAELSERALRSYFLPPFKAAIEAGCMTIMPGHNDIAGVPVHASKWLLTDIIKQEYGFIWEMWRIWLLLCIR
;
A
#
# COMPACT_ATOMS: atom_id res chain seq x y z
N GLY A 1 12.25 -10.76 13.72
CA GLY A 1 11.01 -10.66 12.93
C GLY A 1 10.98 -11.63 11.75
N TYR A 2 9.89 -11.69 11.02
CA TYR A 2 9.69 -12.64 9.91
C TYR A 2 10.76 -12.54 8.82
N GLN A 3 11.24 -11.36 8.50
CA GLN A 3 12.30 -11.15 7.52
C GLN A 3 13.70 -11.36 8.12
N GLY A 4 13.98 -10.92 9.35
CA GLY A 4 15.23 -11.07 10.09
C GLY A 4 16.50 -10.79 9.28
N ASN A 5 17.62 -10.69 9.95
CA ASN A 5 18.90 -10.43 9.32
C ASN A 5 19.80 -11.68 9.17
N GLU A 6 19.33 -12.81 9.71
CA GLU A 6 20.06 -14.07 9.67
C GLU A 6 19.51 -14.96 8.56
N ASN A 7 20.35 -15.64 7.85
CA ASN A 7 20.09 -16.63 6.80
C ASN A 7 18.81 -16.31 5.94
N PRO A 8 18.95 -15.65 4.79
CA PRO A 8 17.84 -15.23 3.96
C PRO A 8 16.97 -16.38 3.44
N PHE A 9 17.50 -17.60 3.37
CA PHE A 9 16.76 -18.79 2.91
C PHE A 9 15.78 -19.36 3.95
N LYS A 10 15.82 -18.88 5.20
CA LYS A 10 14.90 -19.30 6.27
C LYS A 10 13.86 -18.24 6.63
N LYS A 11 13.73 -17.19 5.85
CA LYS A 11 12.85 -16.05 6.12
C LYS A 11 11.86 -15.85 4.99
N VAL A 12 10.77 -15.18 5.32
CA VAL A 12 9.71 -14.83 4.34
C VAL A 12 9.63 -13.33 4.18
N ALA A 13 9.35 -12.87 2.97
CA ALA A 13 9.07 -11.48 2.71
C ALA A 13 7.77 -11.06 3.41
N VAL A 14 7.81 -9.95 4.13
CA VAL A 14 6.61 -9.36 4.75
C VAL A 14 5.91 -8.46 3.74
N SER A 15 4.61 -8.66 3.57
CA SER A 15 3.75 -7.77 2.78
C SER A 15 2.89 -6.91 3.70
N VAL A 16 3.03 -5.60 3.57
CA VAL A 16 2.18 -4.64 4.30
C VAL A 16 0.95 -4.33 3.47
N LYS A 17 -0.23 -4.43 4.08
CA LYS A 17 -1.50 -4.29 3.35
C LYS A 17 -2.64 -3.75 4.23
N HIS A 18 -3.67 -3.25 3.63
CA HIS A 18 -3.80 -2.87 2.22
C HIS A 18 -3.55 -1.37 2.11
N LEU A 19 -2.66 -0.95 1.25
CA LEU A 19 -2.37 0.46 1.00
C LEU A 19 -3.49 1.03 0.13
N VAL A 20 -4.32 1.94 0.54
CA VAL A 20 -4.50 2.62 1.80
C VAL A 20 -6.00 3.00 1.91
N GLY A 21 -6.48 3.24 3.10
CA GLY A 21 -7.80 3.86 3.32
C GLY A 21 -8.97 2.88 3.33
N GLY A 22 -8.75 1.57 3.17
CA GLY A 22 -9.83 0.57 3.17
C GLY A 22 -10.66 0.52 4.46
N GLY A 23 -10.13 1.03 5.58
CA GLY A 23 -10.89 1.17 6.83
C GLY A 23 -11.80 2.39 6.91
N ALA A 24 -11.71 3.30 5.94
CA ALA A 24 -12.52 4.52 5.86
C ALA A 24 -13.46 4.53 4.64
N SER A 25 -13.77 3.37 4.11
CA SER A 25 -14.66 3.23 2.97
C SER A 25 -16.09 3.66 3.28
N VAL A 26 -16.76 4.22 2.29
CA VAL A 26 -18.15 4.69 2.41
C VAL A 26 -19.06 3.55 2.85
N GLY A 27 -19.85 3.81 3.88
CA GLY A 27 -20.78 2.83 4.47
C GLY A 27 -20.11 1.61 5.10
N GLY A 28 -18.78 1.61 5.31
CA GLY A 28 -18.04 0.45 5.79
C GLY A 28 -18.00 -0.70 4.79
N CYS A 29 -18.39 -0.47 3.55
CA CYS A 29 -18.42 -1.49 2.52
C CYS A 29 -17.00 -1.80 2.01
N ASN A 30 -16.66 -3.08 1.97
CA ASN A 30 -15.38 -3.52 1.45
C ASN A 30 -15.22 -3.08 -0.02
N HIS A 31 -14.06 -2.55 -0.37
CA HIS A 31 -13.71 -2.04 -1.69
C HIS A 31 -14.45 -0.77 -2.15
N ALA A 32 -15.34 -0.23 -1.33
CA ALA A 32 -15.98 1.04 -1.65
C ALA A 32 -14.98 2.21 -1.62
N SER A 33 -15.38 3.32 -2.23
CA SER A 33 -14.60 4.56 -2.22
C SER A 33 -14.26 5.02 -0.80
N ALA A 34 -13.09 5.56 -0.63
CA ALA A 34 -12.68 6.25 0.59
C ALA A 34 -12.51 7.74 0.29
N GLU A 35 -13.43 8.56 0.81
CA GLU A 35 -13.43 10.00 0.64
C GLU A 35 -12.43 10.66 1.61
N LEU A 36 -11.15 10.51 1.31
CA LEU A 36 -10.06 10.99 2.15
C LEU A 36 -9.29 12.12 1.47
N SER A 37 -9.11 13.21 2.20
CA SER A 37 -8.20 14.27 1.79
C SER A 37 -6.75 13.83 1.90
N GLU A 38 -5.84 14.47 1.14
CA GLU A 38 -4.40 14.25 1.28
C GLU A 38 -3.93 14.47 2.72
N ARG A 39 -4.45 15.50 3.39
CA ARG A 39 -4.15 15.77 4.80
C ARG A 39 -4.50 14.58 5.69
N ALA A 40 -5.69 14.00 5.54
CA ALA A 40 -6.10 12.84 6.33
C ALA A 40 -5.23 11.62 6.02
N LEU A 41 -4.92 11.38 4.75
CA LEU A 41 -4.02 10.31 4.33
C LEU A 41 -2.65 10.44 5.00
N ARG A 42 -2.03 11.62 4.92
CA ARG A 42 -0.69 11.87 5.47
C ARG A 42 -0.67 11.85 7.00
N SER A 43 -1.76 12.25 7.66
CA SER A 43 -1.80 12.34 9.13
C SER A 43 -2.12 11.01 9.80
N TYR A 44 -2.96 10.17 9.19
CA TYR A 44 -3.52 9.00 9.88
C TYR A 44 -3.29 7.68 9.15
N PHE A 45 -3.36 7.66 7.83
CA PHE A 45 -3.39 6.40 7.07
C PHE A 45 -2.04 5.98 6.49
N LEU A 46 -1.20 6.92 6.12
CA LEU A 46 0.13 6.65 5.55
C LEU A 46 1.24 6.39 6.58
N PRO A 47 1.22 6.97 7.79
CA PRO A 47 2.30 6.77 8.75
C PRO A 47 2.62 5.30 9.08
N PRO A 48 1.64 4.39 9.23
CA PRO A 48 1.95 2.97 9.46
C PRO A 48 2.72 2.33 8.30
N PHE A 49 2.42 2.71 7.05
CA PHE A 49 3.15 2.23 5.88
C PHE A 49 4.55 2.78 5.81
N LYS A 50 4.74 4.05 6.15
CA LYS A 50 6.07 4.66 6.27
C LYS A 50 6.92 3.90 7.29
N ALA A 51 6.39 3.67 8.48
CA ALA A 51 7.08 2.92 9.53
C ALA A 51 7.44 1.50 9.09
N ALA A 52 6.56 0.83 8.35
CA ALA A 52 6.83 -0.51 7.81
C ALA A 52 7.93 -0.50 6.73
N ILE A 53 7.96 0.53 5.89
CA ILE A 53 9.03 0.72 4.89
C ILE A 53 10.38 0.95 5.59
N GLU A 54 10.40 1.83 6.59
CA GLU A 54 11.59 2.11 7.41
C GLU A 54 12.07 0.86 8.16
N ALA A 55 11.16 -0.01 8.57
CA ALA A 55 11.48 -1.32 9.16
C ALA A 55 11.93 -2.37 8.12
N GLY A 56 11.95 -2.03 6.83
CA GLY A 56 12.49 -2.87 5.76
C GLY A 56 11.50 -3.87 5.18
N CYS A 57 10.19 -3.61 5.19
CA CYS A 57 9.23 -4.50 4.51
C CYS A 57 9.57 -4.62 3.02
N MET A 58 9.45 -5.83 2.48
CA MET A 58 9.86 -6.14 1.10
C MET A 58 8.74 -5.98 0.09
N THR A 59 7.49 -6.03 0.51
CA THR A 59 6.35 -5.92 -0.41
C THR A 59 5.25 -5.07 0.18
N ILE A 60 4.50 -4.39 -0.69
CA ILE A 60 3.28 -3.65 -0.34
C ILE A 60 2.17 -4.08 -1.27
N MET A 61 0.99 -4.34 -0.71
CA MET A 61 -0.20 -4.66 -1.48
C MET A 61 -1.15 -3.46 -1.46
N PRO A 62 -1.42 -2.84 -2.61
CA PRO A 62 -2.42 -1.78 -2.72
C PRO A 62 -3.83 -2.29 -2.44
N GLY A 63 -4.68 -1.42 -1.88
CA GLY A 63 -6.09 -1.69 -1.67
C GLY A 63 -6.90 -1.68 -2.97
N HIS A 64 -8.05 -2.35 -2.97
CA HIS A 64 -8.97 -2.36 -4.12
C HIS A 64 -9.93 -1.17 -4.16
N ASN A 65 -9.96 -0.38 -3.09
CA ASN A 65 -10.74 0.84 -3.02
C ASN A 65 -10.13 1.94 -3.90
N ASP A 66 -10.91 2.97 -4.15
CA ASP A 66 -10.39 4.25 -4.62
C ASP A 66 -10.18 5.25 -3.47
N ILE A 67 -9.45 6.31 -3.74
CA ILE A 67 -9.34 7.50 -2.90
C ILE A 67 -9.87 8.68 -3.69
N ALA A 68 -10.97 9.26 -3.22
CA ALA A 68 -11.63 10.39 -3.89
C ALA A 68 -11.85 10.15 -5.40
N GLY A 69 -12.30 8.96 -5.77
CA GLY A 69 -12.59 8.55 -7.14
C GLY A 69 -11.40 8.04 -7.96
N VAL A 70 -10.17 8.06 -7.40
CA VAL A 70 -8.99 7.51 -8.10
C VAL A 70 -8.63 6.14 -7.52
N PRO A 71 -8.73 5.07 -8.31
CA PRO A 71 -8.34 3.74 -7.83
C PRO A 71 -6.91 3.72 -7.32
N VAL A 72 -6.69 3.16 -6.14
CA VAL A 72 -5.36 3.11 -5.51
C VAL A 72 -4.33 2.47 -6.45
N HIS A 73 -4.69 1.42 -7.16
CA HIS A 73 -3.82 0.75 -8.13
C HIS A 73 -3.39 1.62 -9.33
N ALA A 74 -4.15 2.66 -9.65
CA ALA A 74 -3.90 3.58 -10.75
C ALA A 74 -3.32 4.92 -10.29
N SER A 75 -3.23 5.14 -9.00
CA SER A 75 -2.74 6.40 -8.42
C SER A 75 -1.22 6.51 -8.50
N LYS A 76 -0.71 7.15 -9.57
CA LYS A 76 0.72 7.47 -9.68
C LYS A 76 1.21 8.29 -8.49
N TRP A 77 0.44 9.31 -8.10
CA TRP A 77 0.75 10.15 -6.94
C TRP A 77 1.00 9.32 -5.67
N LEU A 78 0.11 8.37 -5.36
CA LEU A 78 0.27 7.55 -4.18
C LEU A 78 1.40 6.52 -4.32
N LEU A 79 1.39 5.74 -5.40
CA LEU A 79 2.29 4.60 -5.55
C LEU A 79 3.71 4.99 -5.94
N THR A 80 3.86 6.05 -6.72
CA THR A 80 5.17 6.49 -7.20
C THR A 80 5.69 7.66 -6.38
N ASP A 81 4.93 8.77 -6.34
CA ASP A 81 5.48 10.00 -5.77
C ASP A 81 5.62 9.89 -4.24
N ILE A 82 4.63 9.32 -3.53
CA ILE A 82 4.74 9.13 -2.08
C ILE A 82 5.53 7.87 -1.73
N ILE A 83 5.06 6.70 -2.15
CA ILE A 83 5.62 5.44 -1.63
C ILE A 83 7.04 5.20 -2.14
N LYS A 84 7.29 5.37 -3.44
CA LYS A 84 8.64 5.12 -4.00
C LYS A 84 9.59 6.28 -3.80
N GLN A 85 9.18 7.50 -4.13
CA GLN A 85 10.10 8.65 -4.11
C GLN A 85 10.22 9.27 -2.72
N GLU A 86 9.10 9.58 -2.05
CA GLU A 86 9.15 10.25 -0.75
C GLU A 86 9.53 9.29 0.39
N TYR A 87 8.97 8.06 0.41
CA TYR A 87 9.26 7.07 1.47
C TYR A 87 10.40 6.11 1.13
N GLY A 88 10.92 6.15 -0.09
CA GLY A 88 12.09 5.38 -0.49
C GLY A 88 11.83 3.87 -0.65
N PHE A 89 10.60 3.46 -0.96
CA PHE A 89 10.29 2.06 -1.17
C PHE A 89 10.84 1.56 -2.51
N ILE A 90 11.84 0.71 -2.48
CA ILE A 90 12.58 0.23 -3.66
C ILE A 90 12.12 -1.13 -4.18
N TRP A 91 11.31 -1.87 -3.40
CA TRP A 91 10.88 -3.22 -3.73
C TRP A 91 9.61 -3.27 -4.56
N GLU A 92 9.13 -4.49 -4.87
CA GLU A 92 7.94 -4.69 -5.70
C GLU A 92 6.63 -4.39 -4.96
N MET A 93 5.70 -3.75 -5.68
CA MET A 93 4.29 -3.65 -5.27
C MET A 93 3.49 -4.77 -5.92
N TRP A 94 2.82 -5.58 -5.11
CA TRP A 94 1.95 -6.65 -5.62
C TRP A 94 0.69 -6.06 -6.27
N ARG A 95 0.65 -6.10 -7.60
CA ARG A 95 -0.52 -5.72 -8.40
C ARG A 95 -1.32 -6.98 -8.71
N ILE A 96 -2.15 -7.45 -7.79
CA ILE A 96 -2.87 -8.73 -7.95
C ILE A 96 -3.84 -8.72 -9.14
N TRP A 97 -4.31 -7.58 -9.61
CA TRP A 97 -5.37 -7.49 -10.63
C TRP A 97 -4.89 -7.23 -12.05
N LEU A 98 -3.63 -6.91 -12.30
CA LEU A 98 -3.20 -6.67 -13.69
C LEU A 98 -3.11 -7.95 -14.53
N LEU A 99 -3.06 -9.12 -13.89
CA LEU A 99 -3.04 -10.41 -14.59
C LEU A 99 -4.42 -10.94 -14.96
N LEU A 100 -5.51 -10.38 -14.44
CA LEU A 100 -6.88 -10.82 -14.71
C LEU A 100 -7.65 -9.90 -15.67
N CYS A 101 -7.16 -8.69 -15.94
CA CYS A 101 -7.79 -7.75 -16.87
C CYS A 101 -7.14 -7.71 -18.26
N ILE A 102 -6.15 -8.57 -18.54
CA ILE A 102 -5.60 -8.77 -19.88
C ILE A 102 -6.04 -10.15 -20.36
N ARG A 103 -7.31 -10.26 -20.71
CA ARG A 103 -7.86 -11.25 -21.65
C ARG A 103 -8.89 -10.60 -22.53
#